data_1d8866c8cb7febd94bbd36ac7fd06603
#
_entry.id   1d8866c8cb7febd94bbd36ac7fd06603
#
_cell.length_a   1.000
_cell.length_b   1.000
_cell.length_c   1.000
_cell.angle_alpha   90.00
_cell.angle_beta   90.00
_cell.angle_gamma   90.00
#
_symmetry.space_group_name_H-M   'P 1'
#
loop_
_entity.id
_entity.type
_entity.pdbx_description
1 polymer ?
#
loop_
_entity_poly.entity_id
_entity_poly.type
_entity_poly.pdbx_seq_one_letter_code
_entity_poly.pdbx_strand_id
1 'polypeptide(L)'
;MTYIETLNWIHSHKANGRRPSLERMRYLLNLLDNPQDKFPAVHVVGTNGKGSTTSFLQHILTASSYKTGTFTSPFITRFNERIAIDGKEISDSNLVKTAQAIKPIVDSNVFQEKVGKVTEFELVTALMFCYFATINPIDVAVIEAGIGG
;
A
#
# COMPACT_ATOMS: atom_id res chain seq x y z
N MET A 1 -4.19 15.82 -10.81
CA MET A 1 -3.77 15.89 -9.40
C MET A 1 -2.26 15.91 -9.33
N THR A 2 -1.69 16.82 -8.56
CA THR A 2 -0.24 16.89 -8.37
C THR A 2 0.20 15.92 -7.27
N TYR A 3 1.50 15.72 -7.13
CA TYR A 3 2.06 14.91 -6.05
C TYR A 3 1.66 15.46 -4.67
N ILE A 4 1.78 16.77 -4.48
CA ILE A 4 1.41 17.41 -3.20
C ILE A 4 -0.09 17.24 -2.92
N GLU A 5 -0.93 17.44 -3.91
CA GLU A 5 -2.38 17.22 -3.78
C GLU A 5 -2.67 15.76 -3.43
N THR A 6 -1.93 14.82 -4.02
CA THR A 6 -2.07 13.39 -3.73
C THR A 6 -1.72 13.09 -2.27
N LEU A 7 -0.60 13.61 -1.77
CA LEU A 7 -0.22 13.43 -0.38
C LEU A 7 -1.26 14.03 0.57
N ASN A 8 -1.74 15.23 0.26
CA ASN A 8 -2.77 15.88 1.08
C ASN A 8 -4.05 15.05 1.11
N TRP A 9 -4.45 14.50 -0.03
CA TRP A 9 -5.62 13.64 -0.11
C TRP A 9 -5.44 12.37 0.74
N ILE A 10 -4.29 11.70 0.64
CA ILE A 10 -3.97 10.52 1.44
C ILE A 10 -4.06 10.86 2.93
N HIS A 11 -3.38 11.93 3.35
CA HIS A 11 -3.32 12.33 4.77
C HIS A 11 -4.67 12.83 5.31
N SER A 12 -5.57 13.28 4.44
CA SER A 12 -6.92 13.67 4.86
C SER A 12 -7.73 12.48 5.40
N HIS A 13 -7.26 11.26 5.17
CA HIS A 13 -7.93 10.03 5.61
C HIS A 13 -7.47 9.55 6.98
N LYS A 14 -6.74 10.36 7.75
CA LYS A 14 -6.38 10.01 9.12
C LYS A 14 -7.61 9.56 9.89
N ALA A 15 -7.43 8.54 10.71
CA ALA A 15 -8.55 7.79 11.27
C ALA A 15 -9.49 8.63 12.15
N ASN A 16 -8.99 9.62 12.90
CA ASN A 16 -9.79 10.44 13.81
C ASN A 16 -10.70 9.59 14.70
N GLY A 17 -10.16 8.53 15.31
CA GLY A 17 -10.92 7.59 16.13
C GLY A 17 -11.59 6.47 15.37
N ARG A 18 -11.62 6.50 14.03
CA ARG A 18 -12.12 5.39 13.21
C ARG A 18 -11.11 4.25 13.22
N ARG A 19 -11.61 3.03 13.13
CA ARG A 19 -10.76 1.83 13.09
C ARG A 19 -10.73 1.22 11.71
N PRO A 20 -9.62 0.56 11.31
CA PRO A 20 -9.62 -0.25 10.11
C PRO A 20 -10.71 -1.30 10.16
N SER A 21 -11.32 -1.58 9.03
CA SER A 21 -12.40 -2.55 8.90
C SER A 21 -12.05 -3.55 7.80
N LEU A 22 -12.04 -4.82 8.15
CA LEU A 22 -11.79 -5.88 7.19
C LEU A 22 -12.88 -5.93 6.12
N GLU A 23 -14.13 -5.71 6.52
CA GLU A 23 -15.26 -5.62 5.59
C GLU A 23 -15.05 -4.51 4.57
N ARG A 24 -14.65 -3.32 5.04
CA ARG A 24 -14.40 -2.17 4.17
C ARG A 24 -13.27 -2.47 3.20
N MET A 25 -12.18 -3.06 3.67
CA MET A 25 -11.05 -3.42 2.82
C MET A 25 -11.42 -4.46 1.77
N ARG A 26 -12.18 -5.49 2.16
CA ARG A 26 -12.64 -6.51 1.21
C ARG A 26 -13.52 -5.89 0.12
N TYR A 27 -14.42 -5.01 0.51
CA TYR A 27 -15.29 -4.32 -0.43
C TYR A 27 -14.49 -3.46 -1.40
N LEU A 28 -13.55 -2.66 -0.88
CA LEU A 28 -12.68 -1.82 -1.71
C LEU A 28 -11.85 -2.65 -2.69
N LEU A 29 -11.17 -3.66 -2.19
CA LEU A 29 -10.30 -4.50 -3.01
C LEU A 29 -11.10 -5.25 -4.08
N ASN A 30 -12.32 -5.68 -3.76
CA ASN A 30 -13.20 -6.32 -4.74
C ASN A 30 -13.54 -5.36 -5.88
N LEU A 31 -13.81 -4.10 -5.59
CA LEU A 31 -14.08 -3.08 -6.61
C LEU A 31 -12.84 -2.78 -7.47
N LEU A 32 -11.65 -3.06 -6.94
CA LEU A 32 -10.38 -2.89 -7.64
C LEU A 32 -9.89 -4.17 -8.33
N ASP A 33 -10.76 -5.16 -8.45
CA ASP A 33 -10.46 -6.47 -9.05
C ASP A 33 -9.43 -7.27 -8.27
N ASN A 34 -9.49 -7.21 -6.95
CA ASN A 34 -8.68 -8.01 -6.02
C ASN A 34 -7.18 -7.99 -6.33
N PRO A 35 -6.54 -6.82 -6.35
CA PRO A 35 -5.12 -6.71 -6.69
C PRO A 35 -4.21 -7.51 -5.76
N GLN A 36 -4.62 -7.73 -4.50
CA GLN A 36 -3.85 -8.50 -3.53
C GLN A 36 -3.67 -9.97 -3.93
N ASP A 37 -4.51 -10.50 -4.81
CA ASP A 37 -4.43 -11.88 -5.27
C ASP A 37 -3.51 -12.05 -6.48
N LYS A 38 -2.96 -10.98 -7.02
CA LYS A 38 -2.16 -10.99 -8.25
C LYS A 38 -0.70 -11.37 -8.01
N PHE A 39 -0.24 -11.44 -6.77
CA PHE A 39 1.15 -11.76 -6.44
C PHE A 39 1.24 -12.42 -5.07
N PRO A 40 2.23 -13.31 -4.86
CA PRO A 40 2.48 -13.86 -3.52
C PRO A 40 3.14 -12.83 -2.62
N ALA A 41 2.89 -12.94 -1.33
CA ALA A 41 3.44 -12.01 -0.34
C ALA A 41 3.99 -12.75 0.87
N VAL A 42 5.10 -12.24 1.41
CA VAL A 42 5.68 -12.65 2.68
C VAL A 42 5.39 -11.56 3.70
N HIS A 43 4.78 -11.92 4.81
CA HIS A 43 4.51 -10.97 5.90
C HIS A 43 5.63 -11.03 6.93
N VAL A 44 6.20 -9.88 7.26
CA VAL A 44 7.19 -9.73 8.31
C VAL A 44 6.51 -9.14 9.54
N VAL A 45 6.49 -9.90 10.62
CA VAL A 45 5.84 -9.53 11.87
C VAL A 45 6.85 -9.50 13.02
N GLY A 46 6.47 -8.87 14.14
CA GLY A 46 7.31 -8.80 15.32
C GLY A 46 7.44 -7.38 15.83
N THR A 47 8.06 -7.23 17.02
CA THR A 47 8.21 -5.94 17.68
C THR A 47 9.53 -5.25 17.35
N ASN A 48 10.57 -6.04 16.99
CA ASN A 48 11.91 -5.53 16.69
C ASN A 48 12.45 -6.21 15.44
N GLY A 49 13.30 -5.49 14.72
CA GLY A 49 14.02 -6.05 13.57
C GLY A 49 13.22 -6.26 12.31
N LYS A 50 11.98 -5.79 12.24
CA LYS A 50 11.16 -5.92 11.03
C LYS A 50 11.80 -5.26 9.82
N GLY A 51 12.29 -4.04 9.97
CA GLY A 51 12.94 -3.31 8.89
C GLY A 51 14.17 -4.03 8.37
N SER A 52 15.01 -4.56 9.27
CA SER A 52 16.21 -5.31 8.89
C SER A 52 15.84 -6.61 8.17
N THR A 53 14.84 -7.34 8.68
CA THR A 53 14.37 -8.58 8.05
C THR A 53 13.79 -8.32 6.67
N THR A 54 12.98 -7.27 6.53
CA THR A 54 12.38 -6.87 5.25
C THR A 54 13.46 -6.55 4.23
N SER A 55 14.45 -5.75 4.61
CA SER A 55 15.56 -5.38 3.74
C SER A 55 16.38 -6.61 3.31
N PHE A 56 16.68 -7.50 4.24
CA PHE A 56 17.42 -8.72 3.98
C PHE A 56 16.70 -9.62 2.98
N LEU A 57 15.40 -9.86 3.20
CA LEU A 57 14.58 -10.66 2.29
C LEU A 57 14.49 -10.03 0.91
N GLN A 58 14.31 -8.72 0.84
CA GLN A 58 14.24 -8.01 -0.44
C GLN A 58 15.53 -8.20 -1.24
N HIS A 59 16.70 -8.05 -0.59
CA HIS A 59 17.98 -8.21 -1.26
C HIS A 59 18.18 -9.64 -1.78
N ILE A 60 17.80 -10.65 -0.98
CA ILE A 60 17.91 -12.05 -1.41
C ILE A 60 17.01 -12.32 -2.61
N LEU A 61 15.75 -11.88 -2.56
CA LEU A 61 14.80 -12.15 -3.64
C LEU A 61 15.18 -11.42 -4.91
N THR A 62 15.61 -10.16 -4.81
CA THR A 62 16.08 -9.40 -5.97
C THR A 62 17.33 -10.04 -6.58
N ALA A 63 18.27 -10.48 -5.75
CA ALA A 63 19.47 -11.17 -6.22
C ALA A 63 19.13 -12.51 -6.87
N SER A 64 18.00 -13.11 -6.51
CA SER A 64 17.51 -14.36 -7.11
C SER A 64 16.63 -14.12 -8.35
N SER A 65 16.67 -12.91 -8.89
CA SER A 65 15.97 -12.50 -10.11
C SER A 65 14.45 -12.35 -9.96
N TYR A 66 13.95 -12.20 -8.75
CA TYR A 66 12.54 -11.85 -8.52
C TYR A 66 12.40 -10.34 -8.46
N LYS A 67 11.41 -9.81 -9.19
CA LYS A 67 11.02 -8.41 -9.05
C LYS A 67 10.24 -8.28 -7.75
N THR A 68 10.85 -7.65 -6.75
CA THR A 68 10.41 -7.72 -5.37
C THR A 68 9.87 -6.38 -4.89
N GLY A 69 8.58 -6.35 -4.55
CA GLY A 69 7.97 -5.20 -3.90
C GLY A 69 8.17 -5.26 -2.39
N THR A 70 8.31 -4.09 -1.77
CA THR A 70 8.35 -3.99 -0.31
C THR A 70 7.35 -2.94 0.16
N PHE A 71 6.69 -3.23 1.28
CA PHE A 71 5.82 -2.29 1.96
C PHE A 71 6.29 -2.16 3.41
N THR A 72 6.70 -0.96 3.80
CA THR A 72 7.29 -0.71 5.12
C THR A 72 6.56 0.41 5.85
N SER A 73 6.75 0.48 7.17
CA SER A 73 6.11 1.47 8.03
C SER A 73 6.94 1.62 9.30
N PRO A 74 7.11 2.86 9.80
CA PRO A 74 6.78 4.14 9.15
C PRO A 74 7.85 4.56 8.14
N PHE A 75 7.62 5.67 7.42
CA PHE A 75 8.66 6.27 6.61
C PHE A 75 9.54 7.20 7.48
N ILE A 76 10.80 7.39 7.08
CA ILE A 76 11.74 8.26 7.80
C ILE A 76 11.75 9.67 7.20
N THR A 77 11.91 9.78 5.89
CA THR A 77 12.06 11.06 5.20
C THR A 77 10.89 11.35 4.27
N ARG A 78 10.49 10.37 3.45
CA ARG A 78 9.47 10.56 2.43
C ARG A 78 8.43 9.45 2.49
N PHE A 79 7.17 9.82 2.27
CA PHE A 79 6.08 8.86 2.15
C PHE A 79 6.40 7.74 1.14
N ASN A 80 7.01 8.08 0.01
CA ASN A 80 7.31 7.15 -1.07
C ASN A 80 8.18 5.97 -0.64
N GLU A 81 8.97 6.12 0.42
CA GLU A 81 9.81 5.05 0.96
C GLU A 81 9.01 3.81 1.36
N ARG A 82 7.73 3.98 1.70
CA ARG A 82 6.88 2.89 2.17
C ARG A 82 6.60 1.85 1.09
N ILE A 83 6.65 2.25 -0.18
CA ILE A 83 6.32 1.40 -1.33
C ILE A 83 7.51 1.39 -2.28
N ALA A 84 8.20 0.27 -2.38
CA ALA A 84 9.40 0.18 -3.22
C ALA A 84 9.43 -1.10 -4.01
N ILE A 85 10.17 -1.09 -5.13
CA ILE A 85 10.44 -2.28 -5.95
C ILE A 85 11.94 -2.37 -6.14
N ASP A 86 12.51 -3.52 -5.76
CA ASP A 86 13.96 -3.78 -5.84
C ASP A 86 14.79 -2.67 -5.21
N GLY A 87 14.31 -2.16 -4.06
CA GLY A 87 14.97 -1.11 -3.31
C GLY A 87 14.73 0.30 -3.81
N LYS A 88 13.96 0.49 -4.88
CA LYS A 88 13.64 1.82 -5.43
C LYS A 88 12.23 2.23 -5.03
N GLU A 89 12.10 3.36 -4.35
CA GLU A 89 10.80 3.88 -3.93
C GLU A 89 9.90 4.21 -5.13
N ILE A 90 8.60 4.12 -4.92
CA ILE A 90 7.61 4.51 -5.94
C ILE A 90 7.87 5.95 -6.37
N SER A 91 7.82 6.20 -7.69
CA SER A 91 7.98 7.55 -8.20
C SER A 91 6.77 8.43 -7.85
N ASP A 92 6.99 9.73 -7.80
CA ASP A 92 5.91 10.68 -7.55
C ASP A 92 4.79 10.51 -8.58
N SER A 93 5.15 10.36 -9.86
CA SER A 93 4.16 10.19 -10.93
C SER A 93 3.37 8.88 -10.81
N ASN A 94 4.01 7.79 -10.40
CA ASN A 94 3.32 6.52 -10.21
C ASN A 94 2.42 6.55 -8.97
N LEU A 95 2.80 7.26 -7.92
CA LEU A 95 1.93 7.46 -6.77
C LEU A 95 0.67 8.23 -7.16
N VAL A 96 0.83 9.30 -7.93
CA VAL A 96 -0.31 10.07 -8.44
C VAL A 96 -1.20 9.19 -9.32
N LYS A 97 -0.61 8.46 -10.24
CA LYS A 97 -1.36 7.58 -11.15
C LYS A 97 -2.15 6.52 -10.40
N THR A 98 -1.54 5.90 -9.39
CA THR A 98 -2.21 4.88 -8.58
C THR A 98 -3.35 5.49 -7.75
N ALA A 99 -3.11 6.64 -7.15
CA ALA A 99 -4.13 7.36 -6.39
C ALA A 99 -5.32 7.76 -7.26
N GLN A 100 -5.07 8.22 -8.48
CA GLN A 100 -6.12 8.60 -9.41
C GLN A 100 -7.01 7.42 -9.81
N ALA A 101 -6.48 6.20 -9.80
CA ALA A 101 -7.26 5.00 -10.07
C ALA A 101 -8.22 4.66 -8.91
N ILE A 102 -7.85 4.99 -7.69
CA ILE A 102 -8.60 4.63 -6.48
C ILE A 102 -9.56 5.74 -6.03
N LYS A 103 -9.16 6.98 -6.20
CA LYS A 103 -9.88 8.15 -5.68
C LYS A 103 -11.36 8.18 -6.06
N PRO A 104 -11.77 7.96 -7.33
CA PRO A 104 -13.19 8.00 -7.67
C PRO A 104 -14.05 7.00 -6.91
N ILE A 105 -13.45 5.88 -6.52
CA ILE A 105 -14.14 4.82 -5.78
C ILE A 105 -14.33 5.23 -4.32
N VAL A 106 -13.23 5.55 -3.63
CA VAL A 106 -13.28 5.83 -2.18
C VAL A 106 -13.98 7.16 -1.86
N ASP A 107 -13.97 8.10 -2.80
CA ASP A 107 -14.63 9.39 -2.60
C ASP A 107 -16.10 9.37 -3.03
N SER A 108 -16.59 8.26 -3.61
CA SER A 108 -17.98 8.18 -4.03
C SER A 108 -18.93 8.08 -2.84
N ASN A 109 -20.11 8.70 -2.96
CA ASN A 109 -21.14 8.60 -1.93
C ASN A 109 -21.63 7.16 -1.77
N VAL A 110 -21.73 6.42 -2.87
CA VAL A 110 -22.17 5.02 -2.86
C VAL A 110 -21.23 4.18 -1.99
N PHE A 111 -19.92 4.33 -2.15
CA PHE A 111 -18.94 3.62 -1.35
C PHE A 111 -19.07 4.00 0.13
N GLN A 112 -19.08 5.29 0.42
CA GLN A 112 -19.08 5.78 1.80
C GLN A 112 -20.38 5.45 2.54
N GLU A 113 -21.52 5.43 1.85
CA GLU A 113 -22.79 5.01 2.43
C GLU A 113 -22.79 3.53 2.79
N LYS A 114 -22.10 2.71 1.99
CA LYS A 114 -22.07 1.26 2.19
C LYS A 114 -21.11 0.83 3.29
N VAL A 115 -19.89 1.33 3.30
CA VAL A 115 -18.84 0.83 4.20
C VAL A 115 -18.12 1.93 4.98
N GLY A 116 -18.50 3.19 4.80
CA GLY A 116 -17.88 4.31 5.46
C GLY A 116 -16.63 4.81 4.75
N LYS A 117 -15.98 5.80 5.34
CA LYS A 117 -14.77 6.41 4.80
C LYS A 117 -13.55 5.58 5.17
N VAL A 118 -12.69 5.30 4.21
CA VAL A 118 -11.45 4.55 4.46
C VAL A 118 -10.54 5.34 5.41
N THR A 119 -9.77 4.61 6.21
CA THR A 119 -8.70 5.20 7.01
C THR A 119 -7.46 5.39 6.14
N GLU A 120 -6.51 6.20 6.60
CA GLU A 120 -5.25 6.40 5.88
C GLU A 120 -4.52 5.07 5.67
N PHE A 121 -4.45 4.23 6.71
CA PHE A 121 -3.81 2.93 6.62
C PHE A 121 -4.47 2.04 5.55
N GLU A 122 -5.79 1.99 5.53
CA GLU A 122 -6.52 1.22 4.52
C GLU A 122 -6.24 1.75 3.12
N LEU A 123 -6.24 3.07 2.95
CA LEU A 123 -5.99 3.70 1.66
C LEU A 123 -4.58 3.40 1.16
N VAL A 124 -3.57 3.55 2.02
CA VAL A 124 -2.18 3.29 1.65
C VAL A 124 -1.97 1.82 1.32
N THR A 125 -2.63 0.91 2.05
CA THR A 125 -2.58 -0.52 1.76
C THR A 125 -3.17 -0.82 0.38
N ALA A 126 -4.31 -0.23 0.05
CA ALA A 126 -4.92 -0.39 -1.27
C ALA A 126 -4.04 0.18 -2.38
N LEU A 127 -3.41 1.33 -2.14
CA LEU A 127 -2.46 1.92 -3.08
C LEU A 127 -1.30 0.96 -3.37
N MET A 128 -0.74 0.36 -2.34
CA MET A 128 0.35 -0.61 -2.47
C MET A 128 -0.08 -1.81 -3.30
N PHE A 129 -1.22 -2.40 -3.01
CA PHE A 129 -1.71 -3.55 -3.77
C PHE A 129 -1.93 -3.21 -5.24
N CYS A 130 -2.56 -2.08 -5.52
CA CYS A 130 -2.81 -1.65 -6.91
C CYS A 130 -1.51 -1.35 -7.66
N TYR A 131 -0.56 -0.72 -7.00
CA TYR A 131 0.73 -0.43 -7.62
C TYR A 131 1.45 -1.72 -8.00
N PHE A 132 1.55 -2.66 -7.07
CA PHE A 132 2.27 -3.93 -7.27
C PHE A 132 1.55 -4.89 -8.22
N ALA A 133 0.24 -4.77 -8.39
CA ALA A 133 -0.52 -5.68 -9.25
C ALA A 133 -0.70 -5.15 -10.66
N THR A 134 -0.90 -3.85 -10.82
CA THR A 134 -1.39 -3.26 -12.08
C THR A 134 -0.46 -2.22 -12.67
N ILE A 135 0.00 -1.28 -11.86
CA ILE A 135 0.81 -0.15 -12.35
C ILE A 135 2.22 -0.61 -12.67
N ASN A 136 2.82 -1.39 -11.78
CA ASN A 136 4.18 -1.93 -11.96
C ASN A 136 4.22 -3.35 -11.40
N PRO A 137 3.72 -4.35 -12.18
CA PRO A 137 3.57 -5.72 -11.69
C PRO A 137 4.87 -6.33 -11.18
N ILE A 138 4.77 -6.99 -10.02
CA ILE A 138 5.90 -7.61 -9.33
C ILE A 138 5.75 -9.13 -9.29
N ASP A 139 6.84 -9.83 -8.93
CA ASP A 139 6.83 -11.28 -8.75
C ASP A 139 6.45 -11.68 -7.33
N VAL A 140 6.92 -10.92 -6.33
CA VAL A 140 6.68 -11.23 -4.92
C VAL A 140 6.75 -9.93 -4.10
N ALA A 141 5.96 -9.85 -3.03
CA ALA A 141 6.00 -8.74 -2.09
C ALA A 141 6.52 -9.19 -0.74
N VAL A 142 7.27 -8.32 -0.07
CA VAL A 142 7.63 -8.46 1.34
C VAL A 142 6.92 -7.32 2.08
N ILE A 143 5.96 -7.68 2.90
CA ILE A 143 5.08 -6.73 3.57
C ILE A 143 5.39 -6.71 5.06
N GLU A 144 5.89 -5.58 5.53
CA GLU A 144 6.11 -5.35 6.95
C GLU A 144 4.79 -5.01 7.61
N ALA A 145 4.39 -5.83 8.57
CA ALA A 145 3.18 -5.57 9.32
C ALA A 145 3.34 -4.31 10.17
N GLY A 146 2.26 -3.57 10.31
CA GLY A 146 2.22 -2.44 11.22
C GLY A 146 2.15 -2.91 12.67
N ILE A 147 1.30 -2.30 13.49
CA ILE A 147 1.14 -2.65 14.88
C ILE A 147 0.39 -3.99 14.99
N GLY A 148 0.99 -4.93 15.73
CA GLY A 148 0.35 -6.21 16.05
C GLY A 148 0.32 -7.25 14.93
N GLY A 149 0.95 -6.95 13.83
CA GLY A 149 1.02 -7.89 12.71
C GLY A 149 -0.26 -7.98 11.91
#